data_c68e71bac5b92ade3c8b28f5b80e5c78
#
_entry.id   c68e71bac5b92ade3c8b28f5b80e5c78
#
_cell.length_a   1.000
_cell.length_b   1.000
_cell.length_c   1.000
_cell.angle_alpha   90.00
_cell.angle_beta   90.00
_cell.angle_gamma   90.00
#
_symmetry.space_group_name_H-M   'P 1'
#
loop_
_entity.id
_entity.type
_entity.pdbx_description
1 polymer ?
#
loop_
_entity_poly.entity_id
_entity_poly.type
_entity_poly.pdbx_seq_one_letter_code
_entity_poly.pdbx_strand_id
1 'polypeptide(L)'
;QETGRSLILQHHLDVVPVGPEDMWEQAPYGGAVVGDRLYGRGAGDMKAGAAANVFALEALRRIGLQPAATVYLQSVVEEESTGNGAMQTFLRGYTADAVLIPEPEDNKLVRTCGGVLWFEVEVRGIPVHVREMGEGANAIDAAIRVIGALREIEAKWNAEKHQHPGYETEPKPINMNIGIIEGGDWGSSVPAWCRFQVRVSIYPGQKAQDKLREITDHVAQFARGDRFLAQNPPRVTQNGFNAEGYYLEPGSEAEAVLGRAHEAAFGAPLETMMTAGYLDARVYALYNRIPTLCYGPI
;
A
#
# COMPACT_ATOMS: atom_id res chain seq x y z
N GLN A 1 -38.62 -2.84 -11.39
CA GLN A 1 -38.00 -1.55 -11.04
C GLN A 1 -37.06 -1.78 -9.87
N GLU A 2 -35.81 -1.39 -9.97
CA GLU A 2 -34.89 -1.44 -8.82
C GLU A 2 -35.39 -0.49 -7.71
N THR A 3 -35.52 -1.01 -6.52
CA THR A 3 -36.06 -0.25 -5.36
C THR A 3 -35.08 -0.18 -4.19
N GLY A 4 -33.95 -0.88 -4.31
CA GLY A 4 -32.89 -0.94 -3.30
C GLY A 4 -31.70 -0.06 -3.66
N ARG A 5 -30.67 -0.13 -2.82
CA ARG A 5 -29.37 0.48 -3.01
C ARG A 5 -28.41 -0.48 -3.70
N SER A 6 -27.73 -0.01 -4.73
CA SER A 6 -26.72 -0.77 -5.45
C SER A 6 -25.42 -0.88 -4.65
N LEU A 7 -24.66 -1.95 -4.87
CA LEU A 7 -23.44 -2.25 -4.12
C LEU A 7 -22.36 -2.79 -5.06
N ILE A 8 -21.13 -2.35 -4.87
CA ILE A 8 -19.96 -3.03 -5.40
C ILE A 8 -19.33 -3.84 -4.26
N LEU A 9 -19.15 -5.14 -4.51
CA LEU A 9 -18.33 -6.05 -3.73
C LEU A 9 -17.03 -6.26 -4.52
N GLN A 10 -15.95 -5.60 -4.09
CA GLN A 10 -14.68 -5.67 -4.81
C GLN A 10 -13.69 -6.54 -4.02
N HIS A 11 -12.82 -7.22 -4.73
CA HIS A 11 -11.65 -7.92 -4.19
C HIS A 11 -10.58 -8.05 -5.26
N HIS A 12 -9.31 -8.14 -4.85
CA HIS A 12 -8.21 -8.43 -5.76
C HIS A 12 -7.84 -9.92 -5.77
N LEU A 13 -7.22 -10.36 -6.87
CA LEU A 13 -6.80 -11.75 -7.08
C LEU A 13 -5.27 -11.91 -7.11
N ASP A 14 -4.55 -10.83 -7.37
CA ASP A 14 -3.09 -10.81 -7.38
C ASP A 14 -2.53 -10.93 -5.95
N VAL A 15 -1.24 -11.16 -5.87
CA VAL A 15 -0.51 -11.38 -4.62
C VAL A 15 0.90 -10.84 -4.74
N VAL A 16 1.49 -10.43 -3.61
CA VAL A 16 2.91 -10.06 -3.55
C VAL A 16 3.82 -11.28 -3.74
N PRO A 17 5.10 -11.10 -4.14
CA PRO A 17 6.07 -12.17 -4.23
C PRO A 17 6.20 -12.95 -2.91
N VAL A 18 6.48 -14.24 -3.02
CA VAL A 18 6.57 -15.14 -1.85
C VAL A 18 7.81 -14.88 -0.97
N GLY A 19 8.83 -14.21 -1.52
CA GLY A 19 10.12 -14.09 -0.85
C GLY A 19 10.90 -15.42 -0.84
N PRO A 20 11.85 -15.59 0.08
CA PRO A 20 12.60 -16.83 0.20
C PRO A 20 11.70 -18.00 0.62
N GLU A 21 11.61 -19.04 -0.22
CA GLU A 21 10.71 -20.18 0.03
C GLU A 21 11.11 -21.01 1.26
N ASP A 22 12.37 -21.00 1.63
CA ASP A 22 12.91 -21.68 2.81
C ASP A 22 12.49 -21.01 4.15
N MET A 23 11.88 -19.84 4.10
CA MET A 23 11.28 -19.16 5.26
C MET A 23 9.80 -19.54 5.48
N TRP A 24 9.22 -20.37 4.61
CA TRP A 24 7.84 -20.82 4.73
C TRP A 24 7.75 -22.17 5.44
N GLU A 25 6.84 -22.30 6.43
CA GLU A 25 6.51 -23.59 7.07
C GLU A 25 5.73 -24.51 6.15
N GLN A 26 4.89 -23.95 5.27
CA GLN A 26 4.12 -24.65 4.25
C GLN A 26 4.42 -24.03 2.87
N ALA A 27 4.41 -24.83 1.82
CA ALA A 27 4.65 -24.34 0.47
C ALA A 27 3.71 -23.15 0.15
N PRO A 28 4.24 -21.98 -0.29
CA PRO A 28 3.44 -20.75 -0.42
C PRO A 28 2.26 -20.86 -1.39
N TYR A 29 2.34 -21.76 -2.36
CA TYR A 29 1.26 -22.05 -3.31
C TYR A 29 0.69 -23.46 -3.15
N GLY A 30 0.97 -24.15 -2.02
CA GLY A 30 0.51 -25.50 -1.76
C GLY A 30 -0.95 -25.61 -1.32
N GLY A 31 -1.50 -24.56 -0.73
CA GLY A 31 -2.87 -24.56 -0.21
C GLY A 31 -3.07 -25.58 0.93
N ALA A 32 -2.07 -25.80 1.78
CA ALA A 32 -2.11 -26.78 2.83
C ALA A 32 -3.19 -26.42 3.89
N VAL A 33 -4.03 -27.38 4.24
CA VAL A 33 -4.99 -27.26 5.34
C VAL A 33 -4.42 -27.97 6.55
N VAL A 34 -4.17 -27.24 7.63
CA VAL A 34 -3.65 -27.78 8.89
C VAL A 34 -4.59 -27.36 10.02
N GLY A 35 -5.31 -28.33 10.56
CA GLY A 35 -6.40 -28.05 11.49
C GLY A 35 -7.54 -27.28 10.80
N ASP A 36 -7.82 -26.09 11.28
CA ASP A 36 -8.84 -25.17 10.76
C ASP A 36 -8.25 -24.02 9.90
N ARG A 37 -6.94 -24.08 9.58
CA ARG A 37 -6.22 -23.02 8.85
C ARG A 37 -5.82 -23.45 7.46
N LEU A 38 -6.06 -22.57 6.49
CA LEU A 38 -5.55 -22.68 5.12
C LEU A 38 -4.28 -21.82 4.98
N TYR A 39 -3.15 -22.46 4.65
CA TYR A 39 -1.87 -21.80 4.46
C TYR A 39 -1.60 -21.54 2.98
N GLY A 40 -1.18 -20.31 2.67
CA GLY A 40 -0.74 -19.96 1.34
C GLY A 40 -0.65 -18.46 1.12
N ARG A 41 0.21 -18.05 0.18
CA ARG A 41 0.28 -16.66 -0.28
C ARG A 41 -1.07 -16.24 -0.86
N GLY A 42 -1.64 -15.12 -0.38
CA GLY A 42 -2.95 -14.64 -0.80
C GLY A 42 -4.13 -15.32 -0.10
N ALA A 43 -3.93 -16.26 0.85
CA ALA A 43 -5.01 -16.87 1.57
C ALA A 43 -5.75 -15.84 2.45
N GLY A 44 -5.01 -15.04 3.23
CA GLY A 44 -5.55 -13.92 3.99
C GLY A 44 -5.78 -12.70 3.11
N ASP A 45 -4.75 -12.28 2.42
CA ASP A 45 -4.70 -11.09 1.58
C ASP A 45 -4.77 -11.47 0.09
N MET A 46 -5.95 -11.29 -0.58
CA MET A 46 -7.23 -11.14 0.13
C MET A 46 -8.26 -12.19 -0.31
N LYS A 47 -7.83 -13.44 -0.64
CA LYS A 47 -8.76 -14.45 -1.16
C LYS A 47 -9.78 -14.94 -0.13
N ALA A 48 -9.51 -14.79 1.18
CA ALA A 48 -10.52 -14.99 2.22
C ALA A 48 -11.68 -14.00 2.05
N GLY A 49 -11.38 -12.73 1.84
CA GLY A 49 -12.37 -11.70 1.53
C GLY A 49 -13.10 -11.95 0.21
N ALA A 50 -12.36 -12.38 -0.83
CA ALA A 50 -12.97 -12.78 -2.11
C ALA A 50 -14.00 -13.90 -1.93
N ALA A 51 -13.65 -14.93 -1.15
CA ALA A 51 -14.55 -16.02 -0.82
C ALA A 51 -15.77 -15.51 -0.04
N ALA A 52 -15.57 -14.62 0.94
CA ALA A 52 -16.66 -14.03 1.71
C ALA A 52 -17.68 -13.30 0.81
N ASN A 53 -17.19 -12.48 -0.16
CA ASN A 53 -18.05 -11.80 -1.13
C ASN A 53 -18.91 -12.78 -1.94
N VAL A 54 -18.30 -13.84 -2.48
CA VAL A 54 -19.00 -14.85 -3.29
C VAL A 54 -20.02 -15.62 -2.45
N PHE A 55 -19.62 -16.11 -1.27
CA PHE A 55 -20.47 -16.92 -0.43
C PHE A 55 -21.60 -16.13 0.26
N ALA A 56 -21.41 -14.82 0.48
CA ALA A 56 -22.50 -13.95 0.94
C ALA A 56 -23.65 -13.90 -0.09
N LEU A 57 -23.34 -13.73 -1.38
CA LEU A 57 -24.34 -13.74 -2.45
C LEU A 57 -24.95 -15.14 -2.62
N GLU A 58 -24.15 -16.20 -2.53
CA GLU A 58 -24.64 -17.58 -2.61
C GLU A 58 -25.55 -17.93 -1.42
N ALA A 59 -25.25 -17.43 -0.22
CA ALA A 59 -26.13 -17.64 0.94
C ALA A 59 -27.51 -17.01 0.73
N LEU A 60 -27.57 -15.78 0.21
CA LEU A 60 -28.86 -15.15 -0.13
C LEU A 60 -29.63 -15.98 -1.17
N ARG A 61 -28.97 -16.44 -2.21
CA ARG A 61 -29.57 -17.26 -3.24
C ARG A 61 -30.15 -18.55 -2.67
N ARG A 62 -29.46 -19.25 -1.76
CA ARG A 62 -29.90 -20.51 -1.13
C ARG A 62 -31.14 -20.36 -0.28
N ILE A 63 -31.32 -19.21 0.36
CA ILE A 63 -32.53 -18.94 1.16
C ILE A 63 -33.66 -18.27 0.35
N GLY A 64 -33.51 -18.21 -0.98
CA GLY A 64 -34.52 -17.66 -1.89
C GLY A 64 -34.60 -16.13 -1.90
N LEU A 65 -33.58 -15.43 -1.40
CA LEU A 65 -33.50 -13.99 -1.45
C LEU A 65 -32.61 -13.53 -2.62
N GLN A 66 -32.91 -12.35 -3.15
CA GLN A 66 -32.07 -11.66 -4.11
C GLN A 66 -31.98 -10.18 -3.75
N PRO A 67 -30.87 -9.49 -4.08
CA PRO A 67 -30.76 -8.05 -3.88
C PRO A 67 -31.88 -7.29 -4.59
N ALA A 68 -32.37 -6.21 -3.95
CA ALA A 68 -33.41 -5.35 -4.52
C ALA A 68 -32.87 -4.35 -5.56
N ALA A 69 -31.56 -4.25 -5.71
CA ALA A 69 -30.88 -3.46 -6.73
C ALA A 69 -29.61 -4.19 -7.23
N THR A 70 -28.93 -3.62 -8.21
CA THR A 70 -27.73 -4.21 -8.79
C THR A 70 -26.62 -4.38 -7.76
N VAL A 71 -26.03 -5.57 -7.72
CA VAL A 71 -24.78 -5.86 -7.00
C VAL A 71 -23.72 -6.26 -8.02
N TYR A 72 -22.63 -5.50 -8.05
CA TYR A 72 -21.46 -5.85 -8.85
C TYR A 72 -20.46 -6.63 -8.00
N LEU A 73 -20.08 -7.81 -8.45
CA LEU A 73 -18.95 -8.54 -7.92
C LEU A 73 -17.74 -8.27 -8.82
N GLN A 74 -16.77 -7.54 -8.32
CA GLN A 74 -15.59 -7.12 -9.06
C GLN A 74 -14.35 -7.85 -8.56
N SER A 75 -13.78 -8.70 -9.42
CA SER A 75 -12.47 -9.33 -9.20
C SER A 75 -11.44 -8.56 -10.00
N VAL A 76 -10.55 -7.86 -9.33
CA VAL A 76 -9.53 -7.02 -9.95
C VAL A 76 -8.14 -7.61 -9.79
N VAL A 77 -7.16 -6.99 -10.44
CA VAL A 77 -5.74 -7.33 -10.39
C VAL A 77 -4.92 -6.06 -10.20
N GLU A 78 -3.65 -6.21 -9.86
CA GLU A 78 -2.69 -5.10 -9.65
C GLU A 78 -3.00 -4.23 -8.41
N GLU A 79 -3.79 -4.73 -7.44
CA GLU A 79 -3.92 -4.03 -6.16
C GLU A 79 -2.55 -3.87 -5.51
N GLU A 80 -1.75 -4.92 -5.51
CA GLU A 80 -0.44 -5.04 -4.85
C GLU A 80 0.70 -4.29 -5.58
N SER A 81 0.42 -3.65 -6.71
CA SER A 81 1.48 -3.05 -7.53
C SER A 81 1.17 -1.67 -8.11
N THR A 82 -0.06 -1.40 -8.55
CA THR A 82 -0.43 -0.13 -9.22
C THR A 82 -1.84 0.38 -8.91
N GLY A 83 -2.78 -0.49 -8.52
CA GLY A 83 -4.20 -0.19 -8.39
C GLY A 83 -4.93 0.02 -9.72
N ASN A 84 -4.31 -0.35 -10.85
CA ASN A 84 -4.90 -0.14 -12.17
C ASN A 84 -6.13 -1.01 -12.42
N GLY A 85 -6.25 -2.16 -11.76
CA GLY A 85 -7.42 -3.02 -11.86
C GLY A 85 -8.69 -2.33 -11.40
N ALA A 86 -8.68 -1.77 -10.20
CA ALA A 86 -9.79 -0.97 -9.67
C ALA A 86 -10.04 0.29 -10.53
N MET A 87 -8.98 0.97 -10.95
CA MET A 87 -9.10 2.13 -11.84
C MET A 87 -9.79 1.77 -13.17
N GLN A 88 -9.54 0.59 -13.73
CA GLN A 88 -10.23 0.13 -14.96
C GLN A 88 -11.72 -0.09 -14.75
N THR A 89 -12.16 -0.56 -13.57
CA THR A 89 -13.60 -0.68 -13.30
C THR A 89 -14.27 0.69 -13.28
N PHE A 90 -13.64 1.69 -12.67
CA PHE A 90 -14.09 3.08 -12.70
C PHE A 90 -14.18 3.64 -14.13
N LEU A 91 -13.12 3.50 -14.92
CA LEU A 91 -13.05 4.02 -16.30
C LEU A 91 -14.08 3.35 -17.24
N ARG A 92 -14.51 2.13 -16.92
CA ARG A 92 -15.60 1.44 -17.63
C ARG A 92 -17.00 1.88 -17.17
N GLY A 93 -17.09 2.80 -16.22
CA GLY A 93 -18.34 3.39 -15.74
C GLY A 93 -19.08 2.56 -14.69
N TYR A 94 -18.44 1.57 -14.05
CA TYR A 94 -19.07 0.87 -12.94
C TYR A 94 -19.13 1.78 -11.72
N THR A 95 -20.34 2.00 -11.22
CA THR A 95 -20.62 2.78 -10.01
C THR A 95 -21.78 2.15 -9.23
N ALA A 96 -21.87 2.48 -7.95
CA ALA A 96 -22.94 2.04 -7.05
C ALA A 96 -23.18 3.07 -5.94
N ASP A 97 -24.16 2.82 -5.07
CA ASP A 97 -24.41 3.67 -3.90
C ASP A 97 -23.32 3.50 -2.81
N ALA A 98 -22.65 2.34 -2.77
CA ALA A 98 -21.54 2.06 -1.89
C ALA A 98 -20.61 0.95 -2.44
N VAL A 99 -19.41 0.86 -1.87
CA VAL A 99 -18.45 -0.22 -2.11
C VAL A 99 -18.08 -0.88 -0.79
N LEU A 100 -17.94 -2.21 -0.80
CA LEU A 100 -17.34 -2.99 0.27
C LEU A 100 -16.17 -3.79 -0.28
N ILE A 101 -15.02 -3.66 0.36
CA ILE A 101 -13.77 -4.35 0.02
C ILE A 101 -13.31 -5.09 1.28
N PRO A 102 -13.41 -6.42 1.31
CA PRO A 102 -13.08 -7.21 2.51
C PRO A 102 -11.59 -7.54 2.60
N GLU A 103 -10.76 -6.48 2.65
CA GLU A 103 -9.34 -6.59 2.98
C GLU A 103 -9.14 -7.10 4.41
N PRO A 104 -8.00 -7.73 4.75
CA PRO A 104 -7.75 -8.31 6.07
C PRO A 104 -7.44 -7.22 7.11
N GLU A 105 -8.47 -6.55 7.62
CA GLU A 105 -8.40 -5.38 8.48
C GLU A 105 -8.99 -5.66 9.89
N ASP A 106 -8.77 -6.86 10.42
CA ASP A 106 -9.14 -7.27 11.79
C ASP A 106 -10.61 -7.02 12.16
N ASN A 107 -11.53 -7.10 11.18
CA ASN A 107 -12.95 -6.74 11.35
C ASN A 107 -13.15 -5.30 11.85
N LYS A 108 -12.25 -4.39 11.49
CA LYS A 108 -12.37 -2.95 11.74
C LYS A 108 -12.58 -2.20 10.43
N LEU A 109 -13.28 -1.08 10.51
CA LEU A 109 -13.50 -0.22 9.35
C LEU A 109 -12.30 0.72 9.17
N VAL A 110 -11.66 0.66 8.01
CA VAL A 110 -10.60 1.62 7.67
C VAL A 110 -11.21 3.01 7.50
N ARG A 111 -10.91 3.89 8.45
CA ARG A 111 -11.33 5.29 8.44
C ARG A 111 -10.39 6.16 7.62
N THR A 112 -9.09 5.91 7.76
CA THR A 112 -8.04 6.67 7.13
C THR A 112 -7.06 5.74 6.47
N CYS A 113 -6.82 5.95 5.19
CA CYS A 113 -5.87 5.17 4.39
C CYS A 113 -4.77 6.09 3.87
N GLY A 114 -3.52 5.78 4.16
CA GLY A 114 -2.38 6.49 3.63
C GLY A 114 -2.28 6.35 2.11
N GLY A 115 -1.70 7.35 1.47
CA GLY A 115 -1.21 7.20 0.10
C GLY A 115 0.14 6.51 0.10
N VAL A 116 0.62 6.13 -1.08
CA VAL A 116 1.90 5.47 -1.24
C VAL A 116 2.65 6.02 -2.44
N LEU A 117 3.96 6.14 -2.27
CA LEU A 117 4.88 6.53 -3.32
C LEU A 117 6.06 5.56 -3.35
N TRP A 118 6.35 5.01 -4.54
CA TRP A 118 7.54 4.23 -4.77
C TRP A 118 8.51 5.02 -5.62
N PHE A 119 9.79 4.97 -5.25
CA PHE A 119 10.87 5.61 -6.00
C PHE A 119 12.16 4.82 -5.88
N GLU A 120 13.04 5.06 -6.82
CA GLU A 120 14.39 4.50 -6.85
C GLU A 120 15.41 5.63 -6.72
N VAL A 121 16.48 5.37 -6.00
CA VAL A 121 17.65 6.25 -5.92
C VAL A 121 18.85 5.53 -6.49
N GLU A 122 19.47 6.14 -7.48
CA GLU A 122 20.72 5.68 -8.08
C GLU A 122 21.87 6.58 -7.66
N VAL A 123 22.95 5.95 -7.20
CA VAL A 123 24.21 6.61 -6.83
C VAL A 123 25.33 6.06 -7.69
N ARG A 124 26.10 6.95 -8.30
CA ARG A 124 27.30 6.59 -9.08
C ARG A 124 28.56 6.85 -8.26
N GLY A 125 29.52 5.93 -8.36
CA GLY A 125 30.82 6.00 -7.71
C GLY A 125 31.96 6.28 -8.70
N ILE A 126 33.19 6.21 -8.19
CA ILE A 126 34.42 6.25 -9.01
C ILE A 126 35.12 4.92 -8.79
N PRO A 127 35.04 3.98 -9.76
CA PRO A 127 35.65 2.67 -9.61
C PRO A 127 37.18 2.74 -9.75
N VAL A 128 37.87 2.11 -8.83
CA VAL A 128 39.31 1.88 -8.86
C VAL A 128 39.60 0.51 -8.22
N HIS A 129 40.78 -0.01 -8.42
CA HIS A 129 41.22 -1.21 -7.70
C HIS A 129 41.32 -0.91 -6.20
N VAL A 130 40.96 -1.86 -5.31
CA VAL A 130 40.98 -1.66 -3.84
C VAL A 130 42.33 -1.19 -3.29
N ARG A 131 43.44 -1.52 -3.99
CA ARG A 131 44.79 -1.01 -3.62
C ARG A 131 44.85 0.51 -3.65
N GLU A 132 44.05 1.15 -4.51
CA GLU A 132 44.00 2.59 -4.74
C GLU A 132 42.68 3.20 -4.24
N MET A 133 42.06 2.57 -3.22
CA MET A 133 40.73 2.92 -2.72
C MET A 133 40.59 4.41 -2.37
N GLY A 134 41.68 5.06 -1.94
CA GLY A 134 41.67 6.50 -1.62
C GLY A 134 41.46 7.44 -2.82
N GLU A 135 41.71 6.93 -4.05
CA GLU A 135 41.50 7.68 -5.30
C GLU A 135 40.08 7.49 -5.86
N GLY A 136 39.34 6.52 -5.33
CA GLY A 136 38.01 6.17 -5.75
C GLY A 136 36.91 6.77 -4.88
N ALA A 137 35.65 6.50 -5.25
CA ALA A 137 34.50 6.80 -4.44
C ALA A 137 33.50 5.66 -4.45
N ASN A 138 33.27 5.05 -3.28
CA ASN A 138 32.42 3.89 -3.11
C ASN A 138 30.94 4.28 -3.20
N ALA A 139 30.24 3.81 -4.24
CA ALA A 139 28.83 4.10 -4.45
C ALA A 139 27.94 3.50 -3.35
N ILE A 140 28.30 2.33 -2.79
CA ILE A 140 27.53 1.70 -1.69
C ILE A 140 27.62 2.56 -0.42
N ASP A 141 28.82 3.00 -0.03
CA ASP A 141 28.99 3.89 1.12
C ASP A 141 28.26 5.22 0.93
N ALA A 142 28.27 5.76 -0.29
CA ALA A 142 27.52 6.96 -0.63
C ALA A 142 26.01 6.75 -0.55
N ALA A 143 25.49 5.62 -1.04
CA ALA A 143 24.08 5.24 -0.92
C ALA A 143 23.65 5.11 0.53
N ILE A 144 24.45 4.51 1.41
CA ILE A 144 24.16 4.42 2.85
C ILE A 144 23.99 5.82 3.46
N ARG A 145 24.82 6.80 3.08
CA ARG A 145 24.67 8.18 3.56
C ARG A 145 23.39 8.85 3.03
N VAL A 146 23.01 8.59 1.78
CA VAL A 146 21.75 9.08 1.20
C VAL A 146 20.55 8.46 1.91
N ILE A 147 20.60 7.16 2.27
CA ILE A 147 19.57 6.52 3.09
C ILE A 147 19.46 7.22 4.45
N GLY A 148 20.58 7.64 5.06
CA GLY A 148 20.59 8.47 6.27
C GLY A 148 19.79 9.76 6.10
N ALA A 149 20.02 10.50 5.01
CA ALA A 149 19.27 11.71 4.69
C ALA A 149 17.76 11.45 4.48
N LEU A 150 17.41 10.31 3.88
CA LEU A 150 15.99 9.91 3.75
C LEU A 150 15.33 9.64 5.11
N ARG A 151 16.07 9.12 6.10
CA ARG A 151 15.56 8.96 7.47
C ARG A 151 15.28 10.30 8.15
N GLU A 152 15.98 11.36 7.80
CA GLU A 152 15.71 12.71 8.32
C GLU A 152 14.37 13.26 7.80
N ILE A 153 14.08 13.10 6.51
CA ILE A 153 12.80 13.53 5.96
C ILE A 153 11.63 12.67 6.45
N GLU A 154 11.84 11.35 6.64
CA GLU A 154 10.86 10.47 7.28
C GLU A 154 10.52 10.95 8.70
N ALA A 155 11.53 11.30 9.49
CA ALA A 155 11.34 11.82 10.85
C ALA A 155 10.59 13.16 10.85
N LYS A 156 10.91 14.06 9.90
CA LYS A 156 10.20 15.33 9.70
C LYS A 156 8.72 15.08 9.43
N TRP A 157 8.38 14.22 8.49
CA TRP A 157 6.99 13.94 8.13
C TRP A 157 6.22 13.26 9.29
N ASN A 158 6.86 12.38 10.04
CA ASN A 158 6.25 11.80 11.26
C ASN A 158 5.97 12.85 12.34
N ALA A 159 6.78 13.90 12.46
CA ALA A 159 6.53 14.99 13.40
C ALA A 159 5.29 15.82 13.03
N GLU A 160 4.87 15.81 11.77
CA GLU A 160 3.71 16.54 11.25
C GLU A 160 2.37 15.81 11.51
N LYS A 161 2.37 14.60 12.08
CA LYS A 161 1.19 13.73 12.22
C LYS A 161 -0.03 14.39 12.88
N HIS A 162 0.19 15.31 13.82
CA HIS A 162 -0.88 16.04 14.50
C HIS A 162 -1.65 17.04 13.60
N GLN A 163 -1.16 17.26 12.39
CA GLN A 163 -1.81 18.08 11.37
C GLN A 163 -2.75 17.27 10.47
N HIS A 164 -2.76 15.94 10.66
CA HIS A 164 -3.46 14.99 9.79
C HIS A 164 -4.50 14.19 10.60
N PRO A 165 -5.82 14.41 10.37
CA PRO A 165 -6.86 13.71 11.10
C PRO A 165 -6.75 12.19 11.03
N GLY A 166 -6.91 11.54 12.19
CA GLY A 166 -6.84 10.09 12.32
C GLY A 166 -5.42 9.52 12.53
N TYR A 167 -4.38 10.37 12.53
CA TYR A 167 -3.00 9.95 12.75
C TYR A 167 -2.40 10.40 14.08
N GLU A 168 -3.17 11.10 14.89
CA GLU A 168 -2.69 11.76 16.11
C GLU A 168 -2.09 10.79 17.13
N THR A 169 -2.69 9.60 17.26
CA THR A 169 -2.28 8.57 18.21
C THR A 169 -1.31 7.55 17.61
N GLU A 170 -1.14 7.54 16.28
CA GLU A 170 -0.24 6.59 15.64
C GLU A 170 1.22 6.97 15.93
N PRO A 171 2.04 6.05 16.48
CA PRO A 171 3.43 6.36 16.82
C PRO A 171 4.27 6.76 15.60
N LYS A 172 4.12 6.04 14.49
CA LYS A 172 4.91 6.21 13.27
C LYS A 172 4.05 6.00 12.01
N PRO A 173 3.19 6.97 11.65
CA PRO A 173 2.28 6.82 10.51
C PRO A 173 2.98 6.81 9.15
N ILE A 174 4.12 7.50 9.03
CA ILE A 174 4.92 7.50 7.80
C ILE A 174 6.00 6.45 7.91
N ASN A 175 5.90 5.44 7.06
CA ASN A 175 6.87 4.36 6.95
C ASN A 175 7.62 4.48 5.64
N MET A 176 8.93 4.71 5.72
CA MET A 176 9.82 4.73 4.56
C MET A 176 10.68 3.46 4.58
N ASN A 177 10.33 2.52 3.72
CA ASN A 177 11.01 1.23 3.64
C ASN A 177 12.00 1.20 2.47
N ILE A 178 13.22 0.77 2.74
CA ILE A 178 14.19 0.42 1.71
C ILE A 178 13.99 -1.07 1.44
N GLY A 179 13.23 -1.39 0.39
CA GLY A 179 12.82 -2.77 0.11
C GLY A 179 13.84 -3.56 -0.69
N ILE A 180 14.61 -2.89 -1.55
CA ILE A 180 15.64 -3.50 -2.39
C ILE A 180 16.86 -2.60 -2.37
N ILE A 181 18.06 -3.21 -2.33
CA ILE A 181 19.33 -2.52 -2.53
C ILE A 181 20.26 -3.42 -3.32
N GLU A 182 20.91 -2.86 -4.34
CA GLU A 182 21.85 -3.56 -5.21
C GLU A 182 23.04 -2.64 -5.50
N GLY A 183 24.25 -3.19 -5.60
CA GLY A 183 25.42 -2.39 -5.93
C GLY A 183 26.71 -3.18 -6.05
N GLY A 184 27.67 -2.58 -6.76
CA GLY A 184 28.97 -3.16 -7.02
C GLY A 184 28.95 -4.26 -8.09
N ASP A 185 30.16 -4.65 -8.52
CA ASP A 185 30.37 -5.64 -9.58
C ASP A 185 31.36 -6.74 -9.16
N TRP A 186 32.36 -6.40 -8.34
CA TRP A 186 33.42 -7.31 -7.93
C TRP A 186 34.03 -6.88 -6.58
N GLY A 187 34.29 -7.84 -5.69
CA GLY A 187 34.78 -7.61 -4.33
C GLY A 187 36.14 -6.90 -4.24
N SER A 188 36.94 -6.85 -5.31
CA SER A 188 38.22 -6.16 -5.35
C SER A 188 38.22 -4.86 -6.18
N SER A 189 37.05 -4.34 -6.51
CA SER A 189 36.85 -3.00 -7.06
C SER A 189 36.09 -2.12 -6.09
N VAL A 190 36.40 -0.84 -6.06
CA VAL A 190 35.55 0.17 -5.45
C VAL A 190 34.25 0.25 -6.26
N PRO A 191 33.06 0.06 -5.65
CA PRO A 191 31.79 0.01 -6.38
C PRO A 191 31.50 1.23 -7.23
N ALA A 192 31.22 1.01 -8.53
CA ALA A 192 30.90 2.06 -9.49
C ALA A 192 29.46 2.56 -9.38
N TRP A 193 28.57 1.77 -8.80
CA TRP A 193 27.16 2.08 -8.70
C TRP A 193 26.53 1.42 -7.48
N CYS A 194 25.44 2.03 -7.02
CA CYS A 194 24.48 1.44 -6.09
C CYS A 194 23.11 2.03 -6.39
N ARG A 195 22.07 1.21 -6.36
CA ARG A 195 20.68 1.65 -6.44
C ARG A 195 19.87 1.00 -5.34
N PHE A 196 18.85 1.70 -4.90
CA PHE A 196 17.91 1.16 -3.93
C PHE A 196 16.49 1.66 -4.20
N GLN A 197 15.52 0.79 -3.92
CA GLN A 197 14.11 1.08 -4.10
C GLN A 197 13.45 1.34 -2.76
N VAL A 198 12.63 2.38 -2.74
CA VAL A 198 11.98 2.90 -1.55
C VAL A 198 10.48 2.93 -1.73
N ARG A 199 9.77 2.44 -0.73
CA ARG A 199 8.33 2.63 -0.54
C ARG A 199 8.13 3.58 0.62
N VAL A 200 7.32 4.63 0.45
CA VAL A 200 6.97 5.56 1.52
C VAL A 200 5.47 5.84 1.56
N SER A 201 4.91 5.90 2.77
CA SER A 201 3.54 6.38 3.00
C SER A 201 3.48 7.90 2.91
N ILE A 202 2.34 8.43 2.50
CA ILE A 202 2.02 9.86 2.53
C ILE A 202 0.65 10.07 3.15
N TYR A 203 0.41 11.23 3.77
CA TYR A 203 -0.89 11.52 4.38
C TYR A 203 -1.98 11.75 3.33
N PRO A 204 -3.25 11.43 3.63
CA PRO A 204 -4.39 11.81 2.79
C PRO A 204 -4.39 13.30 2.46
N GLY A 205 -4.78 13.61 1.23
CA GLY A 205 -4.78 14.98 0.71
C GLY A 205 -3.43 15.49 0.20
N GLN A 206 -2.33 14.78 0.48
CA GLN A 206 -1.03 15.08 -0.11
C GLN A 206 -0.91 14.43 -1.49
N LYS A 207 -0.32 15.16 -2.44
CA LYS A 207 -0.05 14.63 -3.78
C LYS A 207 1.29 13.93 -3.79
N ALA A 208 1.32 12.69 -4.30
CA ALA A 208 2.54 11.91 -4.37
C ALA A 208 3.65 12.59 -5.19
N GLN A 209 3.30 13.30 -6.27
CA GLN A 209 4.25 14.06 -7.07
C GLN A 209 4.90 15.21 -6.30
N ASP A 210 4.17 15.88 -5.41
CA ASP A 210 4.72 16.95 -4.57
C ASP A 210 5.70 16.37 -3.55
N LYS A 211 5.35 15.22 -2.98
CA LYS A 211 6.21 14.48 -2.06
C LYS A 211 7.47 13.94 -2.73
N LEU A 212 7.37 13.47 -3.97
CA LEU A 212 8.54 13.06 -4.75
C LEU A 212 9.49 14.25 -5.00
N ARG A 213 8.95 15.44 -5.30
CA ARG A 213 9.75 16.65 -5.42
C ARG A 213 10.44 17.01 -4.09
N GLU A 214 9.71 16.98 -2.97
CA GLU A 214 10.28 17.23 -1.64
C GLU A 214 11.45 16.29 -1.32
N ILE A 215 11.28 14.98 -1.62
CA ILE A 215 12.35 13.97 -1.48
C ILE A 215 13.54 14.32 -2.36
N THR A 216 13.28 14.61 -3.63
CA THR A 216 14.34 14.94 -4.61
C THR A 216 15.14 16.17 -4.17
N ASP A 217 14.45 17.22 -3.71
CA ASP A 217 15.08 18.46 -3.23
C ASP A 217 15.89 18.21 -1.95
N HIS A 218 15.37 17.39 -1.02
CA HIS A 218 16.08 17.02 0.19
C HIS A 218 17.36 16.24 -0.10
N VAL A 219 17.30 15.24 -0.98
CA VAL A 219 18.48 14.47 -1.43
C VAL A 219 19.48 15.38 -2.13
N ALA A 220 19.03 16.29 -2.99
CA ALA A 220 19.88 17.25 -3.67
C ALA A 220 20.54 18.25 -2.68
N GLN A 221 19.81 18.67 -1.66
CA GLN A 221 20.36 19.53 -0.60
C GLN A 221 21.43 18.80 0.21
N PHE A 222 21.18 17.57 0.62
CA PHE A 222 22.15 16.72 1.29
C PHE A 222 23.40 16.53 0.43
N ALA A 223 23.24 16.21 -0.85
CA ALA A 223 24.33 15.99 -1.80
C ALA A 223 25.26 17.20 -1.92
N ARG A 224 24.73 18.42 -1.88
CA ARG A 224 25.56 19.65 -1.91
C ARG A 224 26.52 19.78 -0.72
N GLY A 225 26.17 19.19 0.42
CA GLY A 225 27.03 19.16 1.62
C GLY A 225 28.05 18.02 1.65
N ASP A 226 27.90 17.02 0.78
CA ASP A 226 28.81 15.86 0.69
C ASP A 226 29.87 16.12 -0.36
N ARG A 227 31.16 15.95 0.00
CA ARG A 227 32.31 16.23 -0.87
C ARG A 227 32.25 15.54 -2.23
N PHE A 228 31.75 14.29 -2.26
CA PHE A 228 31.66 13.49 -3.47
C PHE A 228 30.34 13.71 -4.19
N LEU A 229 29.20 13.65 -3.48
CA LEU A 229 27.86 13.75 -4.06
C LEU A 229 27.56 15.14 -4.63
N ALA A 230 28.24 16.19 -4.16
CA ALA A 230 28.11 17.53 -4.74
C ALA A 230 28.46 17.57 -6.24
N GLN A 231 29.39 16.72 -6.66
CA GLN A 231 29.82 16.61 -8.07
C GLN A 231 29.12 15.45 -8.81
N ASN A 232 28.58 14.50 -8.07
CA ASN A 232 27.92 13.30 -8.57
C ASN A 232 26.57 13.10 -7.84
N PRO A 233 25.59 13.99 -8.06
CA PRO A 233 24.35 13.98 -7.31
C PRO A 233 23.56 12.69 -7.58
N PRO A 234 22.94 12.10 -6.53
CA PRO A 234 22.05 10.96 -6.68
C PRO A 234 20.88 11.29 -7.60
N ARG A 235 20.44 10.31 -8.38
CA ARG A 235 19.25 10.42 -9.21
C ARG A 235 18.07 9.77 -8.50
N VAL A 236 17.01 10.54 -8.26
CA VAL A 236 15.74 10.07 -7.70
C VAL A 236 14.73 9.95 -8.83
N THR A 237 14.13 8.78 -9.01
CA THR A 237 13.12 8.52 -10.06
C THR A 237 11.94 7.77 -9.48
N GLN A 238 10.72 8.13 -9.91
CA GLN A 238 9.54 7.35 -9.58
C GLN A 238 9.67 5.92 -10.13
N ASN A 239 9.29 4.94 -9.32
CA ASN A 239 9.34 3.52 -9.68
C ASN A 239 8.16 2.77 -9.06
N GLY A 240 7.11 2.52 -9.82
CA GLY A 240 5.91 1.81 -9.33
C GLY A 240 4.84 2.73 -8.79
N PHE A 241 4.27 2.40 -7.63
CA PHE A 241 3.12 3.08 -7.05
C PHE A 241 3.28 4.60 -6.93
N ASN A 242 2.20 5.28 -7.32
CA ASN A 242 1.99 6.70 -7.11
C ASN A 242 0.49 6.91 -6.83
N ALA A 243 0.12 6.80 -5.56
CA ALA A 243 -1.27 6.75 -5.14
C ALA A 243 -1.54 7.68 -3.95
N GLU A 244 -2.57 8.52 -4.07
CA GLU A 244 -3.00 9.40 -2.99
C GLU A 244 -3.83 8.61 -1.96
N GLY A 245 -3.71 8.97 -0.68
CA GLY A 245 -4.54 8.43 0.39
C GLY A 245 -5.91 9.06 0.44
N TYR A 246 -6.82 8.48 1.23
CA TYR A 246 -8.16 9.02 1.44
C TYR A 246 -8.56 8.98 2.91
N TYR A 247 -9.57 9.79 3.23
CA TYR A 247 -10.29 9.76 4.48
C TYR A 247 -11.76 9.39 4.19
N LEU A 248 -12.30 8.41 4.89
CA LEU A 248 -13.71 8.03 4.81
C LEU A 248 -14.52 8.93 5.76
N GLU A 249 -15.30 9.84 5.20
CA GLU A 249 -16.20 10.68 6.00
C GLU A 249 -17.21 9.81 6.76
N PRO A 250 -17.38 10.02 8.09
CA PRO A 250 -18.29 9.22 8.89
C PRO A 250 -19.76 9.52 8.59
N GLY A 251 -20.63 8.57 8.92
CA GLY A 251 -22.08 8.78 8.94
C GLY A 251 -22.80 8.47 7.64
N SER A 252 -22.16 7.75 6.69
CA SER A 252 -22.87 7.22 5.53
C SER A 252 -23.89 6.14 5.94
N GLU A 253 -24.96 5.98 5.15
CA GLU A 253 -25.92 4.88 5.37
C GLU A 253 -25.26 3.51 5.25
N ALA A 254 -24.31 3.35 4.32
CA ALA A 254 -23.55 2.13 4.15
C ALA A 254 -22.75 1.77 5.43
N GLU A 255 -22.11 2.75 6.06
CA GLU A 255 -21.41 2.57 7.33
C GLU A 255 -22.40 2.17 8.46
N ALA A 256 -23.56 2.83 8.53
CA ALA A 256 -24.57 2.48 9.51
C ALA A 256 -25.12 1.06 9.33
N VAL A 257 -25.27 0.60 8.08
CA VAL A 257 -25.65 -0.80 7.79
C VAL A 257 -24.56 -1.76 8.21
N LEU A 258 -23.30 -1.49 7.87
CA LEU A 258 -22.14 -2.29 8.28
C LEU A 258 -22.05 -2.37 9.81
N GLY A 259 -22.21 -1.26 10.51
CA GLY A 259 -22.17 -1.21 11.99
C GLY A 259 -23.21 -2.12 12.63
N ARG A 260 -24.45 -2.08 12.15
CA ARG A 260 -25.51 -2.98 12.64
C ARG A 260 -25.22 -4.46 12.33
N ALA A 261 -24.69 -4.74 11.13
CA ALA A 261 -24.33 -6.11 10.75
C ALA A 261 -23.16 -6.64 11.59
N HIS A 262 -22.16 -5.82 11.85
CA HIS A 262 -21.03 -6.13 12.72
C HIS A 262 -21.49 -6.42 14.16
N GLU A 263 -22.29 -5.54 14.74
CA GLU A 263 -22.82 -5.72 16.11
C GLU A 263 -23.67 -7.00 16.22
N ALA A 264 -24.49 -7.29 15.21
CA ALA A 264 -25.27 -8.52 15.18
C ALA A 264 -24.40 -9.79 15.08
N ALA A 265 -23.27 -9.74 14.40
CA ALA A 265 -22.37 -10.87 14.21
C ALA A 265 -21.41 -11.08 15.39
N PHE A 266 -20.89 -9.99 15.97
CA PHE A 266 -19.82 -10.05 16.96
C PHE A 266 -20.25 -9.60 18.37
N GLY A 267 -21.44 -9.02 18.53
CA GLY A 267 -21.93 -8.54 19.82
C GLY A 267 -21.21 -7.30 20.37
N ALA A 268 -20.47 -6.59 19.52
CA ALA A 268 -19.67 -5.42 19.86
C ALA A 268 -19.86 -4.32 18.81
N PRO A 269 -19.67 -3.03 19.15
CA PRO A 269 -19.74 -1.96 18.18
C PRO A 269 -18.58 -2.03 17.16
N LEU A 270 -18.84 -1.58 15.95
CA LEU A 270 -17.82 -1.49 14.89
C LEU A 270 -16.74 -0.48 15.27
N GLU A 271 -15.50 -0.95 15.39
CA GLU A 271 -14.33 -0.11 15.58
C GLU A 271 -13.82 0.44 14.25
N THR A 272 -13.14 1.58 14.31
CA THR A 272 -12.43 2.15 13.17
C THR A 272 -10.93 2.12 13.38
N MET A 273 -10.19 2.07 12.27
CA MET A 273 -8.73 2.11 12.28
C MET A 273 -8.18 3.00 11.16
N MET A 274 -6.89 3.27 11.25
CA MET A 274 -6.12 3.82 10.14
C MET A 274 -5.16 2.76 9.59
N THR A 275 -4.85 2.84 8.31
CA THR A 275 -3.78 2.07 7.69
C THR A 275 -2.77 2.98 6.98
N ALA A 276 -1.49 2.63 7.08
CA ALA A 276 -0.41 3.26 6.32
C ALA A 276 -0.19 2.58 4.95
N GLY A 277 -0.98 1.53 4.66
CA GLY A 277 -0.97 0.80 3.40
C GLY A 277 -1.77 1.50 2.32
N TYR A 278 -1.58 1.07 1.07
CA TYR A 278 -2.46 1.36 -0.05
C TYR A 278 -3.67 0.43 0.02
N LEU A 279 -4.81 0.90 -0.43
CA LEU A 279 -6.02 0.10 -0.68
C LEU A 279 -6.72 0.60 -1.94
N ASP A 280 -7.28 -0.30 -2.73
CA ASP A 280 -8.08 0.01 -3.93
C ASP A 280 -9.29 0.91 -3.64
N ALA A 281 -9.73 0.96 -2.39
CA ALA A 281 -10.79 1.85 -1.91
C ALA A 281 -10.58 3.31 -2.31
N ARG A 282 -9.32 3.76 -2.43
CA ARG A 282 -9.01 5.11 -2.89
C ARG A 282 -9.62 5.45 -4.25
N VAL A 283 -9.72 4.47 -5.14
CA VAL A 283 -10.28 4.69 -6.48
C VAL A 283 -11.74 5.11 -6.37
N TYR A 284 -12.51 4.38 -5.57
CA TYR A 284 -13.93 4.68 -5.39
C TYR A 284 -14.15 5.92 -4.53
N ALA A 285 -13.37 6.08 -3.47
CA ALA A 285 -13.47 7.24 -2.57
C ALA A 285 -13.10 8.56 -3.26
N LEU A 286 -12.01 8.60 -4.04
CA LEU A 286 -11.49 9.82 -4.65
C LEU A 286 -12.09 10.14 -6.00
N TYR A 287 -12.32 9.13 -6.85
CA TYR A 287 -12.79 9.34 -8.24
C TYR A 287 -14.28 9.13 -8.38
N ASN A 288 -14.87 8.07 -7.82
CA ASN A 288 -16.32 7.87 -7.80
C ASN A 288 -17.04 8.73 -6.76
N ARG A 289 -16.33 9.09 -5.67
CA ARG A 289 -16.87 9.86 -4.53
C ARG A 289 -18.08 9.20 -3.88
N ILE A 290 -18.01 7.88 -3.72
CA ILE A 290 -19.03 7.08 -3.05
C ILE A 290 -18.49 6.49 -1.74
N PRO A 291 -19.35 6.21 -0.75
CA PRO A 291 -18.93 5.54 0.48
C PRO A 291 -18.23 4.22 0.16
N THR A 292 -16.97 4.11 0.58
CA THR A 292 -16.14 2.92 0.32
C THR A 292 -15.64 2.36 1.62
N LEU A 293 -16.11 1.17 1.95
CA LEU A 293 -15.86 0.51 3.22
C LEU A 293 -14.82 -0.59 3.01
N CYS A 294 -13.61 -0.41 3.54
CA CYS A 294 -12.66 -1.50 3.71
C CYS A 294 -12.87 -2.10 5.09
N TYR A 295 -13.30 -3.36 5.10
CA TYR A 295 -13.66 -4.10 6.29
C TYR A 295 -13.67 -5.60 5.98
N GLY A 296 -12.80 -6.36 6.60
CA GLY A 296 -12.69 -7.78 6.36
C GLY A 296 -11.99 -8.54 7.48
N PRO A 297 -11.76 -9.85 7.28
CA PRO A 297 -11.25 -10.74 8.32
C PRO A 297 -9.81 -10.44 8.74
N ILE A 298 -9.33 -11.27 9.68
CA ILE A 298 -7.93 -11.26 10.15
C ILE A 298 -7.09 -12.13 9.20
#